data_50c10195f3e9826ed3860369d45e274d
#
_entry.id   50c10195f3e9826ed3860369d45e274d
#
_cell.length_a   1.000
_cell.length_b   1.000
_cell.length_c   1.000
_cell.angle_alpha   90.00
_cell.angle_beta   90.00
_cell.angle_gamma   90.00
#
_symmetry.space_group_name_H-M   'P 1'
#
loop_
_entity.id
_entity.type
_entity.pdbx_description
1 polymer ?
#
loop_
_entity_poly.entity_id
_entity_poly.type
_entity_poly.pdbx_seq_one_letter_code
_entity_poly.pdbx_strand_id
1 'polypeptide(L)'
;ATSPGQLMVPANLTVLLKMATPRRYKDSKYMESIAGDIYGGALRGSPELVHSYLRHVRWSSDYGYYLQLLAGCGWTSLPWLRLLAQPTLVMAGTDDPLVPFANGRILASLIRDARLVTIDDGHLFLVTKARESAGMISEFLS
;
A
#
# COMPACT_ATOMS: atom_id res chain seq x y z
N ALA A 1 4.10 9.40 1.35
CA ALA A 1 3.39 8.64 0.33
C ALA A 1 3.38 9.42 -0.98
N THR A 2 3.70 8.77 -2.06
CA THR A 2 3.66 9.34 -3.40
C THR A 2 2.53 8.69 -4.21
N SER A 3 1.97 9.43 -5.16
CA SER A 3 0.95 8.92 -6.06
C SER A 3 1.25 9.40 -7.48
N PRO A 4 1.19 8.53 -8.48
CA PRO A 4 1.30 8.96 -9.88
C PRO A 4 0.06 9.75 -10.36
N GLY A 5 -0.86 10.07 -9.45
CA GLY A 5 -2.04 10.89 -9.72
C GLY A 5 -2.92 10.32 -10.83
N GLN A 6 -3.15 11.08 -11.89
CA GLN A 6 -3.99 10.68 -13.03
C GLN A 6 -3.44 9.48 -13.83
N LEU A 7 -2.16 9.16 -13.69
CA LEU A 7 -1.54 7.98 -14.29
C LEU A 7 -1.68 6.73 -13.41
N MET A 8 -2.29 6.86 -12.24
CA MET A 8 -2.46 5.75 -11.30
C MET A 8 -3.40 4.68 -11.89
N VAL A 9 -2.93 3.44 -11.84
CA VAL A 9 -3.80 2.27 -12.05
C VAL A 9 -4.60 2.05 -10.78
N PRO A 10 -5.93 2.20 -10.80
CA PRO A 10 -6.75 2.03 -9.60
C PRO A 10 -6.81 0.56 -9.17
N ALA A 11 -7.09 0.34 -7.89
CA ALA A 11 -7.54 -0.95 -7.41
C ALA A 11 -8.82 -1.39 -8.15
N ASN A 12 -9.09 -2.68 -8.18
CA ASN A 12 -10.36 -3.15 -8.75
C ASN A 12 -11.55 -2.65 -7.93
N LEU A 13 -12.74 -2.60 -8.57
CA LEU A 13 -13.95 -2.07 -7.94
C LEU A 13 -14.32 -2.79 -6.64
N THR A 14 -14.11 -4.09 -6.56
CA THR A 14 -14.40 -4.89 -5.36
C THR A 14 -13.55 -4.43 -4.17
N VAL A 15 -12.25 -4.20 -4.38
CA VAL A 15 -11.34 -3.67 -3.36
C VAL A 15 -11.78 -2.26 -2.94
N LEU A 16 -12.08 -1.39 -3.91
CA LEU A 16 -12.53 -0.02 -3.62
C LEU A 16 -13.82 -0.01 -2.78
N LEU A 17 -14.80 -0.85 -3.09
CA LEU A 17 -16.04 -0.97 -2.32
C LEU A 17 -15.79 -1.47 -0.90
N LYS A 18 -14.90 -2.45 -0.70
CA LYS A 18 -14.49 -2.93 0.64
C LYS A 18 -13.78 -1.84 1.45
N MET A 19 -13.09 -0.93 0.76
CA MET A 19 -12.39 0.21 1.36
C MET A 19 -13.28 1.44 1.57
N ALA A 20 -14.47 1.49 0.97
CA ALA A 20 -15.35 2.67 1.03
C ALA A 20 -15.92 2.95 2.43
N THR A 21 -15.89 1.98 3.34
CA THR A 21 -16.41 2.13 4.70
C THR A 21 -15.37 1.77 5.76
N PRO A 22 -15.44 2.37 6.98
CA PRO A 22 -14.53 2.04 8.06
C PRO A 22 -14.83 0.70 8.75
N ARG A 23 -15.79 -0.08 8.25
CA ARG A 23 -16.25 -1.33 8.87
C ARG A 23 -15.09 -2.28 9.20
N ARG A 24 -14.09 -2.36 8.32
CA ARG A 24 -12.92 -3.22 8.50
C ARG A 24 -12.10 -2.91 9.77
N TYR A 25 -12.22 -1.71 10.32
CA TYR A 25 -11.53 -1.32 11.56
C TYR A 25 -12.38 -1.54 12.81
N LYS A 26 -13.70 -1.72 12.66
CA LYS A 26 -14.66 -1.87 13.73
C LYS A 26 -15.12 -3.31 13.95
N ASP A 27 -15.06 -4.10 12.89
CA ASP A 27 -15.55 -5.48 12.85
C ASP A 27 -14.39 -6.40 12.45
N SER A 28 -13.79 -7.07 13.45
CA SER A 28 -12.65 -7.96 13.22
C SER A 28 -13.00 -9.16 12.33
N LYS A 29 -14.21 -9.71 12.47
CA LYS A 29 -14.65 -10.83 11.62
C LYS A 29 -14.80 -10.41 10.17
N TYR A 30 -15.34 -9.21 9.95
CA TYR A 30 -15.40 -8.65 8.61
C TYR A 30 -14.00 -8.42 8.05
N MET A 31 -13.08 -7.85 8.85
CA MET A 31 -11.70 -7.65 8.41
C MET A 31 -11.01 -8.96 8.05
N GLU A 32 -11.16 -10.01 8.86
CA GLU A 32 -10.62 -11.34 8.57
C GLU A 32 -11.13 -11.89 7.24
N SER A 33 -12.43 -11.69 6.95
CA SER A 33 -13.05 -12.18 5.72
C SER A 33 -12.58 -11.46 4.45
N ILE A 34 -12.04 -10.24 4.57
CA ILE A 34 -11.66 -9.42 3.40
C ILE A 34 -10.17 -9.10 3.32
N ALA A 35 -9.39 -9.41 4.35
CA ALA A 35 -7.98 -9.00 4.44
C ALA A 35 -7.14 -9.49 3.26
N GLY A 36 -7.32 -10.76 2.87
CA GLY A 36 -6.65 -11.33 1.71
C GLY A 36 -7.02 -10.63 0.41
N ASP A 37 -8.27 -10.21 0.27
CA ASP A 37 -8.75 -9.53 -0.94
C ASP A 37 -8.25 -8.10 -1.08
N ILE A 38 -8.09 -7.39 0.06
CA ILE A 38 -7.67 -5.98 0.04
C ILE A 38 -6.16 -5.78 0.16
N TYR A 39 -5.46 -6.70 0.83
CA TYR A 39 -4.02 -6.57 1.05
C TYR A 39 -3.17 -7.55 0.25
N GLY A 40 -3.73 -8.67 -0.19
CA GLY A 40 -3.02 -9.67 -0.98
C GLY A 40 -1.92 -10.41 -0.22
N GLY A 41 -1.01 -11.02 -0.96
CA GLY A 41 0.20 -11.65 -0.46
C GLY A 41 -0.03 -12.65 0.66
N ALA A 42 0.84 -12.64 1.66
CA ALA A 42 0.80 -13.54 2.80
C ALA A 42 -0.52 -13.50 3.60
N LEU A 43 -1.29 -12.40 3.51
CA LEU A 43 -2.57 -12.28 4.22
C LEU A 43 -3.70 -13.09 3.58
N ARG A 44 -3.55 -13.60 2.34
CA ARG A 44 -4.58 -14.40 1.68
C ARG A 44 -4.87 -15.73 2.37
N GLY A 45 -3.92 -16.28 3.09
CA GLY A 45 -4.05 -17.62 3.69
C GLY A 45 -3.64 -17.72 5.15
N SER A 46 -3.45 -16.59 5.83
CA SER A 46 -2.90 -16.58 7.20
C SER A 46 -3.76 -15.76 8.16
N PRO A 47 -4.81 -16.37 8.75
CA PRO A 47 -5.62 -15.72 9.79
C PRO A 47 -4.79 -15.16 10.95
N GLU A 48 -3.71 -15.86 11.33
CA GLU A 48 -2.83 -15.44 12.41
C GLU A 48 -2.13 -14.11 12.10
N LEU A 49 -1.71 -13.90 10.84
CA LEU A 49 -1.11 -12.62 10.41
C LEU A 49 -2.15 -11.51 10.44
N VAL A 50 -3.38 -11.79 10.01
CA VAL A 50 -4.49 -10.81 10.09
C VAL A 50 -4.75 -10.44 11.55
N HIS A 51 -4.86 -11.42 12.45
CA HIS A 51 -5.03 -11.16 13.88
C HIS A 51 -3.87 -10.37 14.48
N SER A 52 -2.64 -10.70 14.12
CA SER A 52 -1.45 -9.97 14.57
C SER A 52 -1.49 -8.52 14.12
N TYR A 53 -1.86 -8.26 12.87
CA TYR A 53 -2.03 -6.92 12.33
C TYR A 53 -3.12 -6.14 13.06
N LEU A 54 -4.31 -6.74 13.26
CA LEU A 54 -5.46 -6.11 13.91
C LEU A 54 -5.18 -5.66 15.33
N ARG A 55 -4.33 -6.35 16.09
CA ARG A 55 -3.93 -5.95 17.45
C ARG A 55 -3.23 -4.58 17.50
N HIS A 56 -2.64 -4.16 16.40
CA HIS A 56 -1.92 -2.88 16.32
C HIS A 56 -2.75 -1.76 15.68
N VAL A 57 -3.88 -2.10 15.07
CA VAL A 57 -4.77 -1.13 14.45
C VAL A 57 -5.64 -0.46 15.52
N ARG A 58 -5.60 0.87 15.57
CA ARG A 58 -6.46 1.65 16.43
C ARG A 58 -7.44 2.46 15.62
N TRP A 59 -8.71 2.32 15.94
CA TRP A 59 -9.76 3.12 15.35
C TRP A 59 -9.90 4.45 16.11
N SER A 60 -10.06 5.56 15.40
CA SER A 60 -10.22 6.88 16.00
C SER A 60 -11.58 7.51 15.70
N SER A 61 -11.93 7.70 14.43
CA SER A 61 -13.22 8.29 14.07
C SER A 61 -13.63 7.99 12.61
N ASP A 62 -14.94 7.91 12.39
CA ASP A 62 -15.51 7.75 11.06
C ASP A 62 -15.28 8.99 10.20
N TYR A 63 -15.44 10.16 10.79
CA TYR A 63 -15.23 11.44 10.12
C TYR A 63 -13.78 11.57 9.61
N GLY A 64 -12.80 11.27 10.46
CA GLY A 64 -11.39 11.25 10.08
C GLY A 64 -11.09 10.27 8.95
N TYR A 65 -11.74 9.10 8.96
CA TYR A 65 -11.61 8.12 7.89
C TYR A 65 -12.07 8.67 6.53
N TYR A 66 -13.24 9.27 6.47
CA TYR A 66 -13.76 9.83 5.22
C TYR A 66 -12.97 11.04 4.74
N LEU A 67 -12.47 11.88 5.63
CA LEU A 67 -11.57 12.97 5.27
C LEU A 67 -10.25 12.45 4.67
N GLN A 68 -9.71 11.35 5.21
CA GLN A 68 -8.50 10.72 4.68
C GLN A 68 -8.74 10.14 3.28
N LEU A 69 -9.88 9.48 3.05
CA LEU A 69 -10.25 9.01 1.71
C LEU A 69 -10.37 10.17 0.72
N LEU A 70 -11.06 11.23 1.11
CA LEU A 70 -11.24 12.43 0.26
C LEU A 70 -9.89 13.08 -0.08
N ALA A 71 -9.02 13.24 0.90
CA ALA A 71 -7.67 13.77 0.69
C ALA A 71 -6.86 12.89 -0.28
N GLY A 72 -6.99 11.55 -0.15
CA GLY A 72 -6.32 10.60 -1.04
C GLY A 72 -6.82 10.66 -2.47
N CYS A 73 -8.13 10.86 -2.68
CA CYS A 73 -8.73 10.92 -4.02
C CYS A 73 -8.25 12.11 -4.87
N GLY A 74 -7.92 13.24 -4.23
CA GLY A 74 -7.46 14.46 -4.91
C GLY A 74 -5.94 14.60 -4.98
N TRP A 75 -5.20 13.73 -4.28
CA TRP A 75 -3.76 13.87 -4.17
C TRP A 75 -3.02 13.40 -5.42
N THR A 76 -2.08 14.22 -5.89
CA THR A 76 -1.12 13.82 -6.91
C THR A 76 0.26 14.41 -6.63
N SER A 77 1.31 13.61 -6.78
CA SER A 77 2.69 14.06 -6.76
C SER A 77 3.29 14.19 -8.19
N LEU A 78 2.50 13.92 -9.21
CA LEU A 78 2.94 13.84 -10.60
C LEU A 78 3.80 15.04 -11.06
N PRO A 79 3.43 16.32 -10.76
CA PRO A 79 4.22 17.46 -11.17
C PRO A 79 5.63 17.52 -10.57
N TRP A 80 5.81 16.88 -9.41
CA TRP A 80 7.05 16.95 -8.62
C TRP A 80 7.98 15.77 -8.83
N LEU A 81 7.50 14.63 -9.36
CA LEU A 81 8.27 13.39 -9.44
C LEU A 81 9.56 13.55 -10.25
N ARG A 82 9.51 14.29 -11.35
CA ARG A 82 10.68 14.56 -12.19
C ARG A 82 11.67 15.56 -11.58
N LEU A 83 11.24 16.31 -10.58
CA LEU A 83 12.04 17.32 -9.87
C LEU A 83 12.77 16.70 -8.66
N LEU A 84 12.45 15.46 -8.29
CA LEU A 84 13.17 14.75 -7.26
C LEU A 84 14.60 14.48 -7.73
N ALA A 85 15.55 15.11 -7.06
CA ALA A 85 16.98 14.97 -7.33
C ALA A 85 17.63 13.88 -6.45
N GLN A 86 16.95 13.45 -5.38
CA GLN A 86 17.47 12.48 -4.44
C GLN A 86 17.34 11.06 -5.00
N PRO A 87 18.33 10.18 -4.78
CA PRO A 87 18.18 8.76 -5.01
C PRO A 87 16.91 8.25 -4.31
N THR A 88 16.09 7.51 -5.03
CA THR A 88 14.77 7.11 -4.54
C THR A 88 14.57 5.61 -4.68
N LEU A 89 14.29 4.94 -3.55
CA LEU A 89 13.88 3.54 -3.55
C LEU A 89 12.36 3.44 -3.68
N VAL A 90 11.89 2.82 -4.76
CA VAL A 90 10.48 2.46 -4.95
C VAL A 90 10.33 0.97 -4.64
N MET A 91 9.57 0.64 -3.60
CA MET A 91 9.28 -0.74 -3.23
C MET A 91 7.81 -1.06 -3.54
N ALA A 92 7.55 -2.22 -4.15
CA ALA A 92 6.20 -2.60 -4.54
C ALA A 92 5.99 -4.12 -4.42
N GLY A 93 4.86 -4.50 -3.83
CA GLY A 93 4.40 -5.88 -3.77
C GLY A 93 3.87 -6.36 -5.11
N THR A 94 4.18 -7.59 -5.52
CA THR A 94 3.73 -8.16 -6.79
C THR A 94 2.26 -8.58 -6.75
N ASP A 95 1.75 -8.96 -5.59
CA ASP A 95 0.34 -9.34 -5.34
C ASP A 95 -0.38 -8.28 -4.48
N ASP A 96 -0.19 -6.99 -4.80
CA ASP A 96 -0.87 -5.89 -4.11
C ASP A 96 -2.16 -5.51 -4.85
N PRO A 97 -3.35 -5.88 -4.34
CA PRO A 97 -4.62 -5.55 -4.98
C PRO A 97 -5.09 -4.12 -4.67
N LEU A 98 -4.55 -3.50 -3.60
CA LEU A 98 -4.90 -2.15 -3.17
C LEU A 98 -4.15 -1.09 -3.97
N VAL A 99 -2.85 -1.29 -4.14
CA VAL A 99 -1.99 -0.44 -4.97
C VAL A 99 -1.30 -1.33 -6.02
N PRO A 100 -1.95 -1.58 -7.17
CA PRO A 100 -1.43 -2.46 -8.19
C PRO A 100 0.05 -2.21 -8.52
N PHE A 101 0.82 -3.26 -8.68
CA PHE A 101 2.26 -3.22 -8.94
C PHE A 101 2.66 -2.25 -10.07
N ALA A 102 1.77 -2.07 -11.07
CA ALA A 102 1.97 -1.13 -12.16
C ALA A 102 2.25 0.31 -11.66
N ASN A 103 1.69 0.71 -10.51
CA ASN A 103 1.93 2.03 -9.94
C ASN A 103 3.38 2.21 -9.47
N GLY A 104 3.99 1.17 -8.92
CA GLY A 104 5.42 1.16 -8.58
C GLY A 104 6.30 1.36 -9.82
N ARG A 105 5.96 0.69 -10.92
CA ARG A 105 6.65 0.85 -12.21
C ARG A 105 6.49 2.26 -12.77
N ILE A 106 5.29 2.83 -12.71
CA ILE A 106 5.02 4.20 -13.15
C ILE A 106 5.85 5.19 -12.33
N LEU A 107 5.84 5.07 -10.99
CA LEU A 107 6.63 5.93 -10.12
C LEU A 107 8.12 5.85 -10.45
N ALA A 108 8.67 4.64 -10.56
CA ALA A 108 10.07 4.44 -10.89
C ALA A 108 10.46 5.00 -12.27
N SER A 109 9.54 5.01 -13.24
CA SER A 109 9.78 5.57 -14.56
C SER A 109 9.73 7.10 -14.60
N LEU A 110 9.03 7.73 -13.65
CA LEU A 110 8.86 9.18 -13.58
C LEU A 110 9.90 9.88 -12.72
N ILE A 111 10.47 9.18 -11.73
CA ILE A 111 11.52 9.71 -10.86
C ILE A 111 12.88 9.47 -11.53
N ARG A 112 13.68 10.52 -11.63
CA ARG A 112 14.93 10.51 -12.41
C ARG A 112 15.94 9.48 -11.91
N ASP A 113 16.14 9.41 -10.60
CA ASP A 113 17.09 8.50 -9.94
C ASP A 113 16.31 7.54 -9.02
N ALA A 114 15.54 6.64 -9.64
CA ALA A 114 14.74 5.66 -8.94
C ALA A 114 15.23 4.24 -9.18
N ARG A 115 15.37 3.47 -8.08
CA ARG A 115 15.55 2.01 -8.09
C ARG A 115 14.22 1.37 -7.71
N LEU A 116 13.65 0.54 -8.61
CA LEU A 116 12.46 -0.27 -8.30
C LEU A 116 12.90 -1.62 -7.71
N VAL A 117 12.38 -1.93 -6.54
CA VAL A 117 12.53 -3.24 -5.89
C VAL A 117 11.15 -3.89 -5.75
N THR A 118 11.07 -5.13 -6.21
CA THR A 118 9.84 -5.94 -6.17
C THR A 118 9.90 -6.90 -5.00
N ILE A 119 8.79 -7.05 -4.31
CA ILE A 119 8.64 -8.00 -3.20
C ILE A 119 7.51 -8.95 -3.55
N ASP A 120 7.78 -10.25 -3.46
CA ASP A 120 6.78 -11.28 -3.71
C ASP A 120 5.83 -11.40 -2.50
N ASP A 121 4.97 -10.37 -2.37
CA ASP A 121 3.96 -10.23 -1.32
C ASP A 121 2.93 -9.17 -1.72
N GLY A 122 1.97 -8.90 -0.81
CA GLY A 122 0.90 -7.92 -0.98
C GLY A 122 1.25 -6.53 -0.43
N HIS A 123 0.20 -5.76 -0.14
CA HIS A 123 0.31 -4.36 0.31
C HIS A 123 1.06 -4.17 1.63
N LEU A 124 1.00 -5.16 2.52
CA LEU A 124 1.60 -5.07 3.86
C LEU A 124 3.00 -5.72 3.95
N PHE A 125 3.73 -5.83 2.85
CA PHE A 125 5.05 -6.45 2.81
C PHE A 125 6.05 -5.86 3.82
N LEU A 126 5.96 -4.59 4.18
CA LEU A 126 6.79 -3.99 5.23
C LEU A 126 6.56 -4.62 6.61
N VAL A 127 5.42 -5.26 6.82
CA VAL A 127 5.07 -5.97 8.06
C VAL A 127 5.30 -7.47 7.89
N THR A 128 4.78 -8.07 6.84
CA THR A 128 4.82 -9.52 6.60
C THR A 128 6.21 -10.02 6.21
N LYS A 129 7.00 -9.19 5.53
CA LYS A 129 8.40 -9.44 5.13
C LYS A 129 9.36 -8.37 5.69
N ALA A 130 9.18 -8.01 6.96
CA ALA A 130 9.90 -6.90 7.58
C ALA A 130 11.42 -7.04 7.50
N ARG A 131 11.97 -8.24 7.74
CA ARG A 131 13.42 -8.48 7.70
C ARG A 131 13.98 -8.33 6.29
N GLU A 132 13.31 -8.87 5.28
CA GLU A 132 13.68 -8.76 3.87
C GLU A 132 13.64 -7.30 3.42
N SER A 133 12.53 -6.61 3.73
CA SER A 133 12.35 -5.19 3.43
C SER A 133 13.42 -4.31 4.08
N ALA A 134 13.74 -4.56 5.35
CA ALA A 134 14.78 -3.83 6.08
C ALA A 134 16.18 -4.05 5.45
N GLY A 135 16.48 -5.26 4.99
CA GLY A 135 17.73 -5.56 4.29
C GLY A 135 17.88 -4.75 2.99
N MET A 136 16.83 -4.71 2.18
CA MET A 136 16.81 -3.95 0.92
C MET A 136 16.93 -2.45 1.15
N ILE A 137 16.29 -1.92 2.19
CA ILE A 137 16.39 -0.51 2.58
C ILE A 137 17.80 -0.20 3.06
N SER A 138 18.38 -1.05 3.90
CA SER A 138 19.76 -0.87 4.40
C SER A 138 20.78 -0.88 3.28
N GLU A 139 20.65 -1.80 2.32
CA GLU A 139 21.50 -1.85 1.11
C GLU A 139 21.41 -0.57 0.27
N PHE A 140 20.22 -0.01 0.16
CA PHE A 140 19.99 1.22 -0.60
C PHE A 140 20.59 2.46 0.09
N LEU A 141 20.66 2.46 1.42
CA LEU A 141 21.16 3.59 2.22
C LEU A 141 22.68 3.54 2.48
N SER A 142 23.36 2.42 2.16
CA SER A 142 24.80 2.25 2.32
C SER A 142 25.59 2.81 1.12
#